data_b2019142f5ad231fb4a33427cb853630
#
_entry.id   b2019142f5ad231fb4a33427cb853630
#
_cell.length_a   1.000
_cell.length_b   1.000
_cell.length_c   1.000
_cell.angle_alpha   90.00
_cell.angle_beta   90.00
_cell.angle_gamma   90.00
#
_symmetry.space_group_name_H-M   'P 1'
#
loop_
_entity.id
_entity.type
_entity.pdbx_description
1 polymer ?
#
loop_
_entity_poly.entity_id
_entity_poly.type
_entity_poly.pdbx_seq_one_letter_code
_entity_poly.pdbx_strand_id
1 'polypeptide(L)'
;MLNLVMRRIFTVIGVSSLFIIEIFAGAGPASAAPTYVFPVKDCKVTYAHSHHNYPATDILGKVGCAFVAPTSGVIDEVNRVDRFTWKTNLGADRGGLSISMIGDDGVRYYGSHLSFIPTEMINGLRVNAGDLIGKLGASGDAKGTAPHVHFGISWPTPVGIWWVRRGELYPWKYLDAWKAGKDVSPAKAVAVLQKKIGTVPKQVGY
;
A
#
# COMPACT_ATOMS: atom_id res chain seq x y z
N MET A 1 -19.47 -93.56 -35.03
CA MET A 1 -18.40 -92.58 -35.26
C MET A 1 -18.85 -91.30 -34.59
N LEU A 2 -18.30 -90.99 -33.43
CA LEU A 2 -18.75 -89.90 -32.58
C LEU A 2 -17.61 -88.87 -32.54
N ASN A 3 -17.81 -87.68 -33.12
CA ASN A 3 -16.83 -86.56 -33.10
C ASN A 3 -17.07 -85.66 -31.87
N LEU A 4 -16.14 -85.73 -30.97
CA LEU A 4 -16.11 -84.91 -29.75
C LEU A 4 -15.45 -83.54 -30.06
N VAL A 5 -16.26 -82.49 -30.08
CA VAL A 5 -15.78 -81.11 -30.25
C VAL A 5 -15.44 -80.52 -28.86
N MET A 6 -14.16 -80.34 -28.61
CA MET A 6 -13.65 -79.74 -27.38
C MET A 6 -13.72 -78.21 -27.46
N ARG A 7 -14.66 -77.54 -26.72
CA ARG A 7 -14.75 -76.13 -26.59
C ARG A 7 -13.68 -75.64 -25.58
N ARG A 8 -12.72 -74.85 -26.05
CA ARG A 8 -11.79 -74.17 -25.18
C ARG A 8 -12.44 -72.88 -24.69
N ILE A 9 -12.61 -72.79 -23.37
CA ILE A 9 -13.03 -71.53 -22.67
C ILE A 9 -11.78 -70.68 -22.44
N PHE A 10 -11.71 -69.47 -23.07
CA PHE A 10 -10.72 -68.50 -22.76
C PHE A 10 -11.27 -67.62 -21.63
N THR A 11 -10.65 -67.72 -20.46
CA THR A 11 -10.91 -66.80 -19.34
C THR A 11 -10.07 -65.54 -19.57
N VAL A 12 -10.73 -64.43 -19.88
CA VAL A 12 -10.08 -63.10 -19.95
C VAL A 12 -10.03 -62.52 -18.55
N ILE A 13 -8.84 -62.48 -17.98
CA ILE A 13 -8.58 -61.77 -16.71
C ILE A 13 -8.42 -60.29 -17.04
N GLY A 14 -9.46 -59.49 -16.77
CA GLY A 14 -9.40 -58.04 -16.87
C GLY A 14 -8.61 -57.47 -15.71
N VAL A 15 -7.42 -56.96 -15.97
CA VAL A 15 -6.63 -56.16 -14.99
C VAL A 15 -7.14 -54.74 -15.06
N SER A 16 -7.98 -54.34 -14.08
CA SER A 16 -8.39 -52.97 -13.90
C SER A 16 -7.25 -52.19 -13.22
N SER A 17 -6.48 -51.44 -14.00
CA SER A 17 -5.51 -50.49 -13.48
C SER A 17 -6.23 -49.29 -12.90
N LEU A 18 -6.29 -49.18 -11.58
CA LEU A 18 -6.74 -47.97 -10.88
C LEU A 18 -5.65 -46.91 -11.03
N PHE A 19 -5.86 -45.94 -11.89
CA PHE A 19 -5.03 -44.73 -11.92
C PHE A 19 -5.42 -43.81 -10.74
N ILE A 20 -4.61 -43.82 -9.68
CA ILE A 20 -4.69 -42.83 -8.61
C ILE A 20 -4.06 -41.53 -9.15
N ILE A 21 -4.90 -40.54 -9.48
CA ILE A 21 -4.44 -39.19 -9.79
C ILE A 21 -4.14 -38.52 -8.44
N GLU A 22 -2.85 -38.46 -8.07
CA GLU A 22 -2.40 -37.60 -6.97
C GLU A 22 -2.53 -36.15 -7.41
N ILE A 23 -3.56 -35.45 -6.89
CA ILE A 23 -3.69 -34.00 -7.01
C ILE A 23 -2.66 -33.41 -6.06
N PHE A 24 -1.47 -33.06 -6.59
CA PHE A 24 -0.55 -32.17 -5.92
C PHE A 24 -1.22 -30.80 -5.84
N ALA A 25 -1.86 -30.51 -4.71
CA ALA A 25 -2.19 -29.16 -4.32
C ALA A 25 -0.86 -28.43 -4.08
N GLY A 26 -0.33 -27.81 -5.13
CA GLY A 26 0.85 -26.95 -5.02
C GLY A 26 0.54 -25.83 -4.06
N ALA A 27 1.06 -25.89 -2.83
CA ALA A 27 1.14 -24.73 -1.96
C ALA A 27 1.97 -23.68 -2.72
N GLY A 28 1.32 -22.62 -3.21
CA GLY A 28 2.03 -21.47 -3.75
C GLY A 28 3.05 -20.96 -2.72
N PRO A 29 4.13 -20.31 -3.15
CA PRO A 29 5.13 -19.79 -2.23
C PRO A 29 4.43 -18.92 -1.19
N ALA A 30 4.60 -19.23 0.09
CA ALA A 30 4.12 -18.38 1.18
C ALA A 30 4.70 -16.99 0.94
N SER A 31 3.83 -15.98 0.78
CA SER A 31 4.28 -14.59 0.66
C SER A 31 5.10 -14.26 1.91
N ALA A 32 6.34 -13.83 1.71
CA ALA A 32 7.16 -13.34 2.83
C ALA A 32 6.41 -12.21 3.55
N ALA A 33 6.54 -12.14 4.87
CA ALA A 33 5.94 -11.05 5.64
C ALA A 33 6.43 -9.70 5.09
N PRO A 34 5.56 -8.66 5.01
CA PRO A 34 5.94 -7.37 4.51
C PRO A 34 7.11 -6.77 5.32
N THR A 35 8.15 -6.32 4.64
CA THR A 35 9.24 -5.54 5.23
C THR A 35 8.87 -4.08 5.23
N TYR A 36 9.16 -3.36 6.31
CA TYR A 36 8.88 -1.93 6.43
C TYR A 36 10.17 -1.12 6.56
N VAL A 37 10.17 0.05 5.93
CA VAL A 37 11.25 1.03 6.04
C VAL A 37 10.69 2.39 6.41
N PHE A 38 11.49 3.20 7.10
CA PHE A 38 11.13 4.60 7.37
C PHE A 38 11.00 5.35 6.04
N PRO A 39 9.90 6.09 5.79
CA PRO A 39 9.56 6.57 4.45
C PRO A 39 10.41 7.76 3.96
N VAL A 40 11.37 8.27 4.74
CA VAL A 40 12.29 9.30 4.28
C VAL A 40 13.73 8.84 4.47
N LYS A 41 14.52 8.89 3.39
CA LYS A 41 15.93 8.49 3.38
C LYS A 41 16.85 9.67 3.09
N ASP A 42 18.13 9.49 3.44
CA ASP A 42 19.26 10.38 3.13
C ASP A 42 19.14 11.81 3.67
N CYS A 43 18.34 11.98 4.72
CA CYS A 43 18.08 13.28 5.34
C CYS A 43 17.92 13.20 6.85
N LYS A 44 18.31 14.26 7.53
CA LYS A 44 17.88 14.50 8.92
C LYS A 44 16.43 14.98 8.90
N VAL A 45 15.57 14.31 9.63
CA VAL A 45 14.15 14.64 9.73
C VAL A 45 13.68 14.70 11.17
N THR A 46 12.64 15.50 11.39
CA THR A 46 11.88 15.56 12.64
C THR A 46 10.39 15.38 12.35
N TYR A 47 9.64 14.87 13.31
CA TYR A 47 8.18 14.76 13.23
C TYR A 47 7.59 14.75 14.64
N ALA A 48 6.34 15.24 14.75
CA ALA A 48 5.59 15.18 15.99
C ALA A 48 4.72 13.92 16.08
N HIS A 49 4.34 13.54 17.29
CA HIS A 49 3.36 12.48 17.53
C HIS A 49 1.91 13.01 17.51
N SER A 50 1.71 14.15 16.89
CA SER A 50 0.41 14.79 16.70
C SER A 50 0.33 15.42 15.32
N HIS A 51 -0.87 15.60 14.84
CA HIS A 51 -1.21 16.33 13.64
C HIS A 51 -2.49 17.11 13.93
N HIS A 52 -2.81 18.14 13.18
CA HIS A 52 -3.93 19.06 13.39
C HIS A 52 -5.24 18.40 13.89
N ASN A 53 -6.23 18.23 13.01
CA ASN A 53 -7.56 17.75 13.38
C ASN A 53 -7.92 16.38 12.79
N TYR A 54 -6.95 15.68 12.19
CA TYR A 54 -7.13 14.31 11.68
C TYR A 54 -5.81 13.52 11.78
N PRO A 55 -5.88 12.17 11.74
CA PRO A 55 -4.71 11.31 11.91
C PRO A 55 -3.76 11.38 10.71
N ALA A 56 -2.58 11.93 10.93
CA ALA A 56 -1.46 11.97 9.98
C ALA A 56 -0.16 12.31 10.73
N THR A 57 0.94 12.46 10.03
CA THR A 57 2.21 12.95 10.56
C THR A 57 2.97 13.72 9.47
N ASP A 58 3.35 14.95 9.78
CA ASP A 58 4.23 15.74 8.93
C ASP A 58 5.69 15.42 9.28
N ILE A 59 6.41 14.86 8.30
CA ILE A 59 7.84 14.54 8.43
C ILE A 59 8.64 15.68 7.82
N LEU A 60 9.17 16.56 8.67
CA LEU A 60 9.91 17.73 8.27
C LEU A 60 11.34 17.35 7.85
N GLY A 61 11.80 17.93 6.75
CA GLY A 61 13.15 17.74 6.22
C GLY A 61 13.49 18.82 5.19
N LYS A 62 14.62 18.68 4.51
CA LYS A 62 14.99 19.60 3.44
C LYS A 62 14.21 19.28 2.15
N VAL A 63 13.96 20.29 1.32
CA VAL A 63 13.49 20.08 -0.06
C VAL A 63 14.40 19.09 -0.76
N GLY A 64 13.82 18.12 -1.46
CA GLY A 64 14.57 17.13 -2.23
C GLY A 64 14.98 15.86 -1.46
N CYS A 65 14.77 15.81 -0.12
CA CYS A 65 14.91 14.55 0.62
C CYS A 65 14.10 13.43 -0.03
N ALA A 66 14.65 12.23 -0.10
CA ALA A 66 13.98 11.10 -0.74
C ALA A 66 12.75 10.64 0.08
N PHE A 67 11.56 10.67 -0.53
CA PHE A 67 10.38 9.98 -0.06
C PHE A 67 10.30 8.62 -0.73
N VAL A 68 10.31 7.56 0.06
CA VAL A 68 10.40 6.18 -0.41
C VAL A 68 9.17 5.36 -0.01
N ALA A 69 8.90 4.30 -0.77
CA ALA A 69 7.85 3.34 -0.45
C ALA A 69 8.10 2.71 0.93
N PRO A 70 7.18 2.83 1.90
CA PRO A 70 7.40 2.30 3.25
C PRO A 70 7.36 0.77 3.31
N THR A 71 6.77 0.13 2.33
CA THR A 71 6.73 -1.33 2.13
C THR A 71 6.56 -1.62 0.64
N SER A 72 6.69 -2.88 0.22
CA SER A 72 6.39 -3.27 -1.16
C SER A 72 4.89 -3.18 -1.44
N GLY A 73 4.52 -2.87 -2.70
CA GLY A 73 3.12 -2.69 -3.07
C GLY A 73 2.95 -2.13 -4.48
N VAL A 74 1.80 -1.52 -4.74
CA VAL A 74 1.43 -0.99 -6.04
C VAL A 74 1.03 0.48 -5.91
N ILE A 75 1.53 1.35 -6.78
CA ILE A 75 1.13 2.75 -6.85
C ILE A 75 -0.35 2.84 -7.19
N ASP A 76 -1.10 3.56 -6.38
CA ASP A 76 -2.55 3.67 -6.40
C ASP A 76 -3.01 4.98 -7.08
N GLU A 77 -2.39 6.10 -6.70
CA GLU A 77 -2.74 7.41 -7.24
C GLU A 77 -1.52 8.32 -7.31
N VAL A 78 -1.41 9.07 -8.41
CA VAL A 78 -0.34 10.06 -8.61
C VAL A 78 -0.95 11.39 -9.04
N ASN A 79 -0.71 12.45 -8.26
CA ASN A 79 -1.04 13.82 -8.64
C ASN A 79 0.22 14.65 -8.88
N ARG A 80 0.45 15.05 -10.14
CA ARG A 80 1.61 15.83 -10.59
C ARG A 80 1.31 17.31 -10.78
N VAL A 81 0.08 17.73 -10.50
CA VAL A 81 -0.38 19.11 -10.73
C VAL A 81 -0.77 19.75 -9.41
N ASP A 82 -0.07 20.80 -9.03
CA ASP A 82 -0.44 21.62 -7.88
C ASP A 82 -1.55 22.62 -8.29
N ARG A 83 -2.80 22.25 -8.00
CA ARG A 83 -3.99 23.07 -8.27
C ARG A 83 -4.39 23.95 -7.10
N PHE A 84 -3.72 23.84 -5.96
CA PHE A 84 -4.11 24.55 -4.75
C PHE A 84 -3.97 26.07 -4.92
N THR A 85 -5.02 26.77 -4.52
CA THR A 85 -5.01 28.23 -4.34
C THR A 85 -5.71 28.58 -3.03
N TRP A 86 -5.21 29.60 -2.34
CA TRP A 86 -5.86 30.11 -1.13
C TRP A 86 -7.27 30.65 -1.39
N LYS A 87 -7.54 31.08 -2.63
CA LYS A 87 -8.87 31.61 -3.05
C LYS A 87 -9.94 30.53 -3.02
N THR A 88 -9.64 29.34 -3.56
CA THR A 88 -10.62 28.23 -3.63
C THR A 88 -10.56 27.35 -2.39
N ASN A 89 -9.37 27.19 -1.83
CA ASN A 89 -9.07 26.37 -0.64
C ASN A 89 -9.73 24.98 -0.64
N LEU A 90 -9.79 24.35 -1.82
CA LEU A 90 -10.42 23.03 -1.97
C LEU A 90 -9.60 21.95 -1.28
N GLY A 91 -10.22 21.18 -0.41
CA GLY A 91 -9.56 20.13 0.37
C GLY A 91 -8.87 19.07 -0.49
N ALA A 92 -9.44 18.72 -1.64
CA ALA A 92 -8.85 17.78 -2.60
C ALA A 92 -7.52 18.28 -3.20
N ASP A 93 -7.30 19.59 -3.27
CA ASP A 93 -6.14 20.21 -3.90
C ASP A 93 -5.02 20.54 -2.89
N ARG A 94 -5.33 20.55 -1.58
CA ARG A 94 -4.39 20.96 -0.52
C ARG A 94 -3.08 20.19 -0.54
N GLY A 95 -3.10 18.91 -0.86
CA GLY A 95 -1.90 18.08 -0.92
C GLY A 95 -0.85 18.49 -1.97
N GLY A 96 -1.24 19.32 -2.96
CA GLY A 96 -0.34 19.66 -4.07
C GLY A 96 0.13 18.42 -4.81
N LEU A 97 1.45 18.32 -5.10
CA LEU A 97 2.02 17.09 -5.67
C LEU A 97 1.93 15.97 -4.63
N SER A 98 1.31 14.86 -5.00
CA SER A 98 1.09 13.75 -4.07
C SER A 98 1.11 12.39 -4.76
N ILE A 99 1.41 11.38 -3.98
CA ILE A 99 1.44 9.98 -4.42
C ILE A 99 0.88 9.09 -3.31
N SER A 100 0.13 8.06 -3.67
CA SER A 100 -0.24 6.99 -2.76
C SER A 100 0.06 5.62 -3.34
N MET A 101 0.19 4.64 -2.47
CA MET A 101 0.36 3.25 -2.82
C MET A 101 -0.48 2.35 -1.91
N ILE A 102 -0.85 1.19 -2.41
CA ILE A 102 -1.41 0.09 -1.62
C ILE A 102 -0.30 -0.91 -1.37
N GLY A 103 0.07 -1.07 -0.11
CA GLY A 103 1.05 -2.07 0.31
C GLY A 103 0.53 -3.49 0.14
N ASP A 104 1.45 -4.47 0.10
CA ASP A 104 1.10 -5.89 0.07
C ASP A 104 0.33 -6.34 1.33
N ASP A 105 0.33 -5.51 2.36
CA ASP A 105 -0.47 -5.65 3.57
C ASP A 105 -1.92 -5.09 3.44
N GLY A 106 -2.30 -4.60 2.26
CA GLY A 106 -3.61 -4.02 1.98
C GLY A 106 -3.83 -2.60 2.52
N VAL A 107 -2.81 -1.98 3.10
CA VAL A 107 -2.87 -0.62 3.66
C VAL A 107 -2.51 0.41 2.60
N ARG A 108 -3.21 1.56 2.61
CA ARG A 108 -2.83 2.71 1.79
C ARG A 108 -1.83 3.58 2.56
N TYR A 109 -0.75 3.93 1.87
CA TYR A 109 0.29 4.87 2.30
C TYR A 109 0.28 6.08 1.37
N TYR A 110 0.15 7.27 1.94
CA TYR A 110 0.02 8.53 1.21
C TYR A 110 1.12 9.51 1.57
N GLY A 111 1.66 10.19 0.58
CA GLY A 111 2.58 11.31 0.76
C GLY A 111 2.20 12.51 -0.09
N SER A 112 2.18 13.71 0.49
CA SER A 112 1.86 14.96 -0.21
C SER A 112 2.84 16.09 0.11
N HIS A 113 2.60 17.26 -0.48
CA HIS A 113 3.47 18.44 -0.47
C HIS A 113 4.80 18.21 -1.16
N LEU A 114 4.88 17.24 -2.07
CA LEU A 114 6.12 16.86 -2.74
C LEU A 114 6.65 17.98 -3.65
N SER A 115 7.97 18.00 -3.86
CA SER A 115 8.63 18.85 -4.86
C SER A 115 8.82 18.14 -6.19
N PHE A 116 8.83 16.81 -6.18
CA PHE A 116 9.08 15.98 -7.35
C PHE A 116 8.50 14.57 -7.17
N ILE A 117 8.00 13.99 -8.25
CA ILE A 117 7.59 12.60 -8.36
C ILE A 117 8.26 12.03 -9.61
N PRO A 118 9.05 10.93 -9.54
CA PRO A 118 9.69 10.33 -10.70
C PRO A 118 8.68 10.01 -11.81
N THR A 119 9.04 10.22 -13.06
CA THR A 119 8.13 10.11 -14.22
C THR A 119 7.56 8.72 -14.41
N GLU A 120 8.32 7.70 -14.01
CA GLU A 120 7.95 6.28 -14.03
C GLU A 120 6.88 5.91 -13.01
N MET A 121 6.68 6.72 -11.96
CA MET A 121 5.63 6.48 -10.96
C MET A 121 4.26 6.70 -11.57
N ILE A 122 3.62 5.62 -11.99
CA ILE A 122 2.28 5.62 -12.58
C ILE A 122 1.36 4.67 -11.81
N ASN A 123 0.05 4.89 -11.89
CA ASN A 123 -0.94 3.99 -11.30
C ASN A 123 -0.75 2.57 -11.83
N GLY A 124 -0.76 1.58 -10.93
CA GLY A 124 -0.53 0.18 -11.23
C GLY A 124 0.94 -0.25 -11.24
N LEU A 125 1.91 0.67 -11.13
CA LEU A 125 3.33 0.31 -11.04
C LEU A 125 3.62 -0.40 -9.72
N ARG A 126 4.29 -1.55 -9.79
CA ARG A 126 4.85 -2.25 -8.64
C ARG A 126 6.09 -1.55 -8.13
N VAL A 127 6.19 -1.37 -6.82
CA VAL A 127 7.38 -0.83 -6.12
C VAL A 127 7.77 -1.74 -4.96
N ASN A 128 9.06 -1.73 -4.62
CA ASN A 128 9.58 -2.45 -3.46
C ASN A 128 9.78 -1.50 -2.28
N ALA A 129 9.83 -2.05 -1.08
CA ALA A 129 10.17 -1.29 0.12
C ALA A 129 11.48 -0.51 -0.10
N GLY A 130 11.44 0.81 0.08
CA GLY A 130 12.59 1.68 -0.08
C GLY A 130 12.85 2.25 -1.47
N ASP A 131 12.04 1.90 -2.47
CA ASP A 131 12.09 2.53 -3.79
C ASP A 131 11.70 4.02 -3.70
N LEU A 132 12.39 4.88 -4.46
CA LEU A 132 12.10 6.31 -4.52
C LEU A 132 10.75 6.54 -5.20
N ILE A 133 9.78 7.10 -4.48
CA ILE A 133 8.46 7.44 -5.02
C ILE A 133 8.19 8.94 -5.09
N GLY A 134 9.02 9.75 -4.45
CA GLY A 134 8.90 11.21 -4.47
C GLY A 134 10.04 11.91 -3.76
N LYS A 135 9.98 13.24 -3.71
CA LYS A 135 10.91 14.08 -2.94
C LYS A 135 10.13 15.10 -2.12
N LEU A 136 10.57 15.32 -0.88
CA LEU A 136 9.99 16.31 0.03
C LEU A 136 9.97 17.72 -0.61
N GLY A 137 8.92 18.46 -0.31
CA GLY A 137 8.74 19.81 -0.80
C GLY A 137 7.82 20.64 0.09
N ALA A 138 7.12 21.57 -0.53
CA ALA A 138 6.14 22.45 0.10
C ALA A 138 5.07 22.86 -0.92
N SER A 139 4.60 21.92 -1.75
CA SER A 139 3.50 22.17 -2.71
C SER A 139 2.13 22.15 -2.00
N GLY A 140 1.10 22.57 -2.69
CA GLY A 140 -0.23 22.66 -2.11
C GLY A 140 -0.33 23.78 -1.07
N ASP A 141 -1.07 23.51 0.01
CA ASP A 141 -1.26 24.46 1.11
C ASP A 141 -0.02 24.55 2.05
N ALA A 142 1.00 23.71 1.84
CA ALA A 142 2.28 23.83 2.50
C ALA A 142 3.16 24.96 1.94
N LYS A 143 2.75 25.69 0.91
CA LYS A 143 3.48 26.87 0.40
C LYS A 143 3.72 27.89 1.50
N GLY A 144 5.01 28.23 1.71
CA GLY A 144 5.43 29.18 2.74
C GLY A 144 5.67 28.55 4.12
N THR A 145 5.50 27.24 4.27
CA THR A 145 5.85 26.49 5.49
C THR A 145 7.19 25.79 5.36
N ALA A 146 7.68 25.19 6.46
CA ALA A 146 8.85 24.32 6.42
C ALA A 146 8.62 23.12 5.49
N PRO A 147 9.59 22.76 4.63
CA PRO A 147 9.44 21.63 3.75
C PRO A 147 9.23 20.31 4.52
N HIS A 148 8.30 19.49 4.03
CA HIS A 148 7.94 18.23 4.65
C HIS A 148 7.28 17.27 3.66
N VAL A 149 7.05 16.06 4.07
CA VAL A 149 6.03 15.19 3.50
C VAL A 149 4.94 15.00 4.55
N HIS A 150 3.71 15.35 4.20
CA HIS A 150 2.54 14.89 4.94
C HIS A 150 2.36 13.40 4.68
N PHE A 151 2.46 12.58 5.72
CA PHE A 151 2.38 11.13 5.62
C PHE A 151 1.10 10.60 6.27
N GLY A 152 0.29 9.91 5.48
CA GLY A 152 -0.98 9.33 5.90
C GLY A 152 -1.01 7.80 5.80
N ILE A 153 -1.66 7.15 6.75
CA ILE A 153 -1.99 5.72 6.71
C ILE A 153 -3.51 5.57 6.73
N SER A 154 -4.05 4.81 5.77
CA SER A 154 -5.49 4.55 5.65
C SER A 154 -5.75 3.22 4.92
N TRP A 155 -6.93 3.07 4.35
CA TRP A 155 -7.34 1.93 3.53
C TRP A 155 -7.75 2.39 2.13
N PRO A 156 -7.76 1.49 1.12
CA PRO A 156 -8.23 1.80 -0.22
C PRO A 156 -9.68 2.27 -0.22
N THR A 157 -9.96 3.32 -1.02
CA THR A 157 -11.30 3.88 -1.24
C THR A 157 -11.52 4.16 -2.72
N PRO A 158 -12.75 4.34 -3.19
CA PRO A 158 -13.01 4.88 -4.52
C PRO A 158 -12.29 6.21 -4.75
N VAL A 159 -11.99 6.49 -6.02
CA VAL A 159 -11.40 7.77 -6.46
C VAL A 159 -12.25 8.94 -5.97
N GLY A 160 -11.60 10.00 -5.52
CA GLY A 160 -12.26 11.20 -5.03
C GLY A 160 -12.55 11.23 -3.52
N ILE A 161 -12.38 10.13 -2.80
CA ILE A 161 -12.48 10.09 -1.33
C ILE A 161 -11.16 10.55 -0.70
N TRP A 162 -10.75 11.77 -1.04
CA TRP A 162 -9.46 12.34 -0.66
C TRP A 162 -9.27 12.51 0.86
N TRP A 163 -10.35 12.68 1.63
CA TRP A 163 -10.26 12.87 3.08
C TRP A 163 -9.85 11.60 3.82
N VAL A 164 -10.18 10.39 3.33
CA VAL A 164 -9.67 9.12 3.86
C VAL A 164 -8.22 8.91 3.42
N ARG A 165 -7.91 9.21 2.15
CA ARG A 165 -6.56 9.03 1.60
C ARG A 165 -5.50 9.78 2.38
N ARG A 166 -5.77 10.99 2.84
CA ARG A 166 -4.82 11.84 3.58
C ARG A 166 -4.39 11.28 4.94
N GLY A 167 -5.15 10.32 5.52
CA GLY A 167 -4.83 9.65 6.76
C GLY A 167 -6.04 9.43 7.67
N GLU A 168 -6.13 8.23 8.23
CA GLU A 168 -7.17 7.81 9.19
C GLU A 168 -6.57 7.13 10.42
N LEU A 169 -5.32 6.66 10.33
CA LEU A 169 -4.59 6.06 11.44
C LEU A 169 -3.34 6.88 11.73
N TYR A 170 -3.12 7.29 13.00
CA TYR A 170 -1.91 8.01 13.40
C TYR A 170 -0.65 7.21 13.07
N PRO A 171 0.25 7.72 12.20
CA PRO A 171 1.43 6.99 11.72
C PRO A 171 2.57 6.90 12.72
N TRP A 172 2.69 7.83 13.67
CA TRP A 172 3.90 8.07 14.46
C TRP A 172 4.47 6.83 15.14
N LYS A 173 3.65 5.94 15.71
CA LYS A 173 4.13 4.71 16.35
C LYS A 173 4.76 3.72 15.36
N TYR A 174 4.30 3.72 14.12
CA TYR A 174 4.87 2.92 13.03
C TYR A 174 6.15 3.55 12.52
N LEU A 175 6.15 4.89 12.35
CA LEU A 175 7.34 5.64 11.98
C LEU A 175 8.47 5.44 12.98
N ASP A 176 8.20 5.47 14.28
CA ASP A 176 9.17 5.19 15.34
C ASP A 176 9.72 3.77 15.25
N ALA A 177 8.85 2.78 15.02
CA ALA A 177 9.24 1.38 14.86
C ALA A 177 10.11 1.18 13.62
N TRP A 178 9.68 1.68 12.47
CA TRP A 178 10.43 1.56 11.20
C TRP A 178 11.76 2.30 11.23
N LYS A 179 11.82 3.46 11.88
CA LYS A 179 13.08 4.19 12.11
C LYS A 179 14.06 3.43 13.00
N ALA A 180 13.53 2.60 13.91
CA ALA A 180 14.31 1.70 14.76
C ALA A 180 14.59 0.32 14.10
N GLY A 181 14.27 0.13 12.81
CA GLY A 181 14.47 -1.11 12.05
C GLY A 181 13.55 -2.26 12.47
N LYS A 182 12.36 -1.95 13.01
CA LYS A 182 11.37 -2.95 13.43
C LYS A 182 10.25 -3.07 12.41
N ASP A 183 9.96 -4.28 11.94
CA ASP A 183 8.86 -4.59 11.02
C ASP A 183 7.53 -4.66 11.76
N VAL A 184 6.88 -3.51 11.95
CA VAL A 184 5.56 -3.41 12.60
C VAL A 184 4.50 -3.03 11.56
N SER A 185 3.60 -3.95 11.27
CA SER A 185 2.50 -3.74 10.32
C SER A 185 1.36 -2.92 10.92
N PRO A 186 0.83 -1.89 10.21
CA PRO A 186 -0.38 -1.19 10.59
C PRO A 186 -1.67 -1.93 10.19
N ALA A 187 -1.60 -2.99 9.39
CA ALA A 187 -2.75 -3.62 8.74
C ALA A 187 -3.88 -4.01 9.71
N LYS A 188 -3.55 -4.64 10.84
CA LYS A 188 -4.55 -5.01 11.85
C LYS A 188 -5.26 -3.79 12.44
N ALA A 189 -4.52 -2.72 12.73
CA ALA A 189 -5.09 -1.50 13.30
C ALA A 189 -5.97 -0.77 12.28
N VAL A 190 -5.54 -0.71 11.01
CA VAL A 190 -6.32 -0.17 9.90
C VAL A 190 -7.63 -0.94 9.72
N ALA A 191 -7.58 -2.27 9.67
CA ALA A 191 -8.78 -3.11 9.52
C ALA A 191 -9.78 -2.92 10.68
N VAL A 192 -9.31 -2.85 11.92
CA VAL A 192 -10.16 -2.59 13.10
C VAL A 192 -10.80 -1.22 13.01
N LEU A 193 -10.04 -0.19 12.65
CA LEU A 193 -10.53 1.18 12.53
C LEU A 193 -11.55 1.29 11.40
N GLN A 194 -11.25 0.76 10.21
CA GLN A 194 -12.16 0.74 9.06
C GLN A 194 -13.49 0.04 9.40
N LYS A 195 -13.44 -1.09 10.10
CA LYS A 195 -14.65 -1.78 10.57
C LYS A 195 -15.47 -0.91 11.53
N LYS A 196 -14.81 -0.11 12.39
CA LYS A 196 -15.45 0.74 13.39
C LYS A 196 -16.15 1.95 12.78
N ILE A 197 -15.52 2.64 11.81
CA ILE A 197 -16.01 3.93 11.28
C ILE A 197 -16.53 3.86 9.85
N GLY A 198 -16.44 2.70 9.21
CA GLY A 198 -16.88 2.46 7.82
C GLY A 198 -15.79 2.74 6.77
N THR A 199 -15.98 2.22 5.56
CA THR A 199 -15.02 2.39 4.46
C THR A 199 -14.94 3.84 3.96
N VAL A 200 -16.05 4.56 4.01
CA VAL A 200 -16.13 6.00 3.67
C VAL A 200 -16.74 6.73 4.86
N PRO A 201 -15.93 7.02 5.90
CA PRO A 201 -16.42 7.76 7.05
C PRO A 201 -16.81 9.18 6.66
N LYS A 202 -17.63 9.82 7.50
CA LYS A 202 -17.99 11.22 7.31
C LYS A 202 -16.71 12.07 7.30
N GLN A 203 -16.62 12.95 6.31
CA GLN A 203 -15.55 13.94 6.28
C GLN A 203 -15.56 14.78 7.56
N VAL A 204 -14.48 14.76 8.30
CA VAL A 204 -14.30 15.63 9.46
C VAL A 204 -13.33 16.75 9.13
N GLY A 205 -13.71 17.94 9.51
CA GLY A 205 -12.92 19.16 9.68
C GLY A 205 -12.11 19.68 8.49
N TYR A 206 -12.45 20.87 8.13
CA TYR A 206 -11.59 21.99 7.76
C TYR A 206 -12.03 23.21 8.54
#